data_11004d400dd5178bfa52dbd14b70b0bb
#
_entry.id   11004d400dd5178bfa52dbd14b70b0bb
#
_cell.length_a   1.000
_cell.length_b   1.000
_cell.length_c   1.000
_cell.angle_alpha   90.00
_cell.angle_beta   90.00
_cell.angle_gamma   90.00
#
_symmetry.space_group_name_H-M   'P 1'
#
loop_
_entity.id
_entity.type
_entity.pdbx_description
1 polymer ?
#
loop_
_entity_poly.entity_id
_entity_poly.type
_entity_poly.pdbx_seq_one_letter_code
_entity_poly.pdbx_strand_id
1 'polypeptide(L)'
;MSTDKKSTPSEPERMPQEQAMRRPVQIAGVTIQPRDASEDAALPPVVAAPAPVPVAGQRCGLVAIVGKPNVGKSTLLNALVGQKISITSRKAQTTRHRITGIRTQGAAQYVFVDTPGFQTIHGTALNKSLNKTVVGAVSDVDLVLFVVEAGSFTTADAKVLALLKPGIPVLLVANKLDNVHRRGDIAPWLQSMQERHAFTEFVPMSAKQPKDIVRLLDICEKYLPEQPWWHAEDELTDRSEKFLASEMVREKLFRLTGDELPYTSTVVIDKFEEEAGRTAKRMLRIAATIVV
;
A
#
# COMPACT_ATOMS: atom_id res chain seq x y z
N MET A 1 66.41 -33.84 39.03
CA MET A 1 65.89 -33.71 37.66
C MET A 1 64.42 -34.13 37.70
N SER A 2 63.53 -33.17 37.93
CA SER A 2 62.11 -33.40 38.09
C SER A 2 61.43 -32.90 36.83
N THR A 3 60.60 -33.73 36.19
CA THR A 3 59.84 -33.42 35.04
C THR A 3 58.40 -33.16 35.46
N ASP A 4 57.98 -31.87 35.40
CA ASP A 4 56.59 -31.42 35.61
C ASP A 4 55.70 -31.83 34.42
N LYS A 5 54.68 -32.63 34.69
CA LYS A 5 53.59 -32.90 33.78
C LYS A 5 52.54 -31.83 33.96
N LYS A 6 52.40 -30.94 32.98
CA LYS A 6 51.23 -30.01 32.79
C LYS A 6 50.02 -30.82 32.46
N SER A 7 49.02 -30.80 33.31
CA SER A 7 47.67 -31.27 33.04
C SER A 7 46.87 -30.22 32.21
N THR A 8 46.35 -30.60 31.07
CA THR A 8 45.44 -29.84 30.19
C THR A 8 44.03 -29.87 30.80
N PRO A 9 43.30 -28.76 30.83
CA PRO A 9 41.91 -28.77 31.28
C PRO A 9 41.03 -29.36 30.18
N SER A 10 40.12 -30.24 30.54
CA SER A 10 39.10 -30.84 29.69
C SER A 10 38.08 -29.79 29.21
N GLU A 11 37.84 -29.73 27.90
CA GLU A 11 36.76 -28.97 27.28
C GLU A 11 35.39 -29.45 27.80
N PRO A 12 34.44 -28.53 28.03
CA PRO A 12 33.07 -28.93 28.38
C PRO A 12 32.36 -29.48 27.12
N GLU A 13 31.80 -30.69 27.26
CA GLU A 13 30.94 -31.32 26.26
C GLU A 13 29.81 -30.38 25.82
N ARG A 14 29.79 -30.02 24.54
CA ARG A 14 28.65 -29.34 23.90
C ARG A 14 27.50 -30.32 23.78
N MET A 15 26.47 -30.12 24.57
CA MET A 15 25.20 -30.81 24.37
C MET A 15 24.58 -30.42 23.01
N PRO A 16 23.93 -31.36 22.28
CA PRO A 16 23.31 -31.06 20.98
C PRO A 16 22.20 -30.06 21.15
N GLN A 17 22.19 -29.06 20.27
CA GLN A 17 21.19 -27.94 20.25
C GLN A 17 19.73 -28.38 20.06
N GLU A 18 19.48 -29.63 19.67
CA GLU A 18 18.16 -30.21 19.47
C GLU A 18 17.35 -30.47 20.75
N GLN A 19 18.01 -30.59 21.91
CA GLN A 19 17.30 -30.82 23.18
C GLN A 19 16.87 -29.54 23.90
N ALA A 20 17.32 -28.37 23.46
CA ALA A 20 16.98 -27.09 24.08
C ALA A 20 15.57 -26.56 23.69
N MET A 21 14.95 -27.09 22.61
CA MET A 21 13.67 -26.59 22.08
C MET A 21 12.39 -27.25 22.66
N ARG A 22 12.53 -28.19 23.60
CA ARG A 22 11.37 -28.97 24.11
C ARG A 22 10.93 -28.62 25.53
N ARG A 23 11.26 -27.47 26.07
CA ARG A 23 10.76 -27.09 27.41
C ARG A 23 9.54 -26.21 27.31
N PRO A 24 8.46 -26.53 28.06
CA PRO A 24 7.28 -25.68 28.12
C PRO A 24 7.66 -24.30 28.69
N VAL A 25 7.18 -23.23 28.04
CA VAL A 25 7.41 -21.85 28.48
C VAL A 25 6.18 -21.40 29.29
N GLN A 26 6.41 -20.97 30.53
CA GLN A 26 5.36 -20.36 31.37
C GLN A 26 5.37 -18.84 31.19
N ILE A 27 4.27 -18.28 30.74
CA ILE A 27 4.05 -16.82 30.69
C ILE A 27 2.74 -16.53 31.44
N ALA A 28 2.81 -15.74 32.49
CA ALA A 28 1.66 -15.27 33.27
C ALA A 28 0.69 -16.40 33.72
N GLY A 29 1.25 -17.55 34.21
CA GLY A 29 0.44 -18.65 34.74
C GLY A 29 -0.15 -19.60 33.69
N VAL A 30 0.13 -19.40 32.41
CA VAL A 30 -0.29 -20.31 31.32
C VAL A 30 0.92 -21.10 30.83
N THR A 31 0.81 -22.44 30.87
CA THR A 31 1.83 -23.35 30.35
C THR A 31 1.57 -23.60 28.87
N ILE A 32 2.48 -23.12 28.01
CA ILE A 32 2.42 -23.36 26.57
C ILE A 32 3.26 -24.61 26.30
N GLN A 33 2.63 -25.70 25.88
CA GLN A 33 3.33 -26.88 25.40
C GLN A 33 3.78 -26.67 23.94
N PRO A 34 5.01 -27.07 23.60
CA PRO A 34 5.43 -27.07 22.20
C PRO A 34 4.53 -28.06 21.42
N ARG A 35 3.99 -27.63 20.29
CA ARG A 35 3.27 -28.53 19.36
C ARG A 35 4.22 -29.60 18.85
N ASP A 36 3.78 -30.86 18.89
CA ASP A 36 4.51 -31.97 18.28
C ASP A 36 4.54 -31.79 16.75
N ALA A 37 5.72 -31.90 16.17
CA ALA A 37 5.93 -31.80 14.72
C ALA A 37 5.27 -32.96 13.91
N SER A 38 4.59 -33.90 14.59
CA SER A 38 3.86 -35.00 13.98
C SER A 38 2.40 -34.66 13.61
N GLU A 39 1.89 -33.47 13.97
CA GLU A 39 0.56 -33.00 13.60
C GLU A 39 0.51 -32.15 12.31
N ASP A 40 1.64 -31.95 11.64
CA ASP A 40 1.64 -31.49 10.26
C ASP A 40 1.16 -32.62 9.33
N ALA A 41 -0.10 -33.02 9.51
CA ALA A 41 -0.84 -33.75 8.49
C ALA A 41 -0.80 -32.87 7.23
N ALA A 42 -0.14 -33.38 6.20
CA ALA A 42 0.02 -32.71 4.92
C ALA A 42 -1.33 -32.06 4.52
N LEU A 43 -1.35 -30.73 4.48
CA LEU A 43 -2.48 -30.04 3.86
C LEU A 43 -2.70 -30.69 2.50
N PRO A 44 -3.94 -31.01 2.13
CA PRO A 44 -4.22 -31.56 0.81
C PRO A 44 -3.58 -30.61 -0.22
N PRO A 45 -2.99 -31.15 -1.31
CA PRO A 45 -2.36 -30.31 -2.31
C PRO A 45 -3.36 -29.23 -2.71
N VAL A 46 -2.98 -27.97 -2.52
CA VAL A 46 -3.74 -26.83 -3.05
C VAL A 46 -3.80 -27.07 -4.55
N VAL A 47 -4.92 -27.60 -5.03
CA VAL A 47 -5.18 -27.68 -6.47
C VAL A 47 -5.21 -26.23 -6.91
N ALA A 48 -4.13 -25.79 -7.55
CA ALA A 48 -4.08 -24.47 -8.15
C ALA A 48 -5.33 -24.34 -9.02
N ALA A 49 -6.16 -23.34 -8.73
CA ALA A 49 -7.30 -23.04 -9.57
C ALA A 49 -6.78 -22.92 -11.01
N PRO A 50 -7.47 -23.51 -12.01
CA PRO A 50 -7.03 -23.41 -13.39
C PRO A 50 -6.82 -21.93 -13.72
N ALA A 51 -5.68 -21.62 -14.36
CA ALA A 51 -5.39 -20.26 -14.79
C ALA A 51 -6.61 -19.72 -15.55
N PRO A 52 -7.10 -18.51 -15.26
CA PRO A 52 -8.28 -17.97 -15.91
C PRO A 52 -8.05 -17.98 -17.43
N VAL A 53 -8.99 -18.58 -18.17
CA VAL A 53 -8.92 -18.64 -19.62
C VAL A 53 -9.04 -17.20 -20.14
N PRO A 54 -8.10 -16.72 -20.99
CA PRO A 54 -8.18 -15.37 -21.55
C PRO A 54 -9.50 -15.21 -22.32
N VAL A 55 -10.34 -14.27 -21.89
CA VAL A 55 -11.46 -13.82 -22.69
C VAL A 55 -10.91 -12.78 -23.67
N ALA A 56 -11.12 -12.98 -24.96
CA ALA A 56 -10.59 -12.09 -25.99
C ALA A 56 -10.96 -10.62 -25.69
N GLY A 57 -9.96 -9.74 -25.71
CA GLY A 57 -10.13 -8.31 -25.45
C GLY A 57 -10.06 -7.88 -23.98
N GLN A 58 -9.88 -8.81 -23.03
CA GLN A 58 -9.62 -8.43 -21.63
C GLN A 58 -8.25 -7.76 -21.49
N ARG A 59 -8.22 -6.71 -20.67
CA ARG A 59 -7.00 -6.00 -20.26
C ARG A 59 -6.89 -6.01 -18.75
N CYS A 60 -5.69 -6.23 -18.25
CA CYS A 60 -5.41 -6.13 -16.82
C CYS A 60 -3.99 -5.62 -16.63
N GLY A 61 -3.76 -4.74 -15.65
CA GLY A 61 -2.41 -4.25 -15.42
C GLY A 61 -2.23 -3.51 -14.12
N LEU A 62 -0.98 -3.42 -13.72
CA LEU A 62 -0.54 -2.79 -12.49
C LEU A 62 -0.27 -1.30 -12.73
N VAL A 63 -0.94 -0.44 -11.99
CA VAL A 63 -0.83 1.01 -12.10
C VAL A 63 -0.30 1.60 -10.78
N ALA A 64 0.94 2.08 -10.78
CA ALA A 64 1.51 2.72 -9.59
C ALA A 64 1.06 4.18 -9.46
N ILE A 65 0.60 4.58 -8.27
CA ILE A 65 0.29 5.97 -7.93
C ILE A 65 1.41 6.52 -7.06
N VAL A 66 2.21 7.43 -7.60
CA VAL A 66 3.39 7.98 -6.92
C VAL A 66 3.36 9.51 -6.87
N GLY A 67 4.05 10.10 -5.91
CA GLY A 67 4.12 11.56 -5.72
C GLY A 67 4.47 11.93 -4.29
N LYS A 68 4.83 13.19 -4.06
CA LYS A 68 5.10 13.70 -2.70
C LYS A 68 3.86 13.60 -1.79
N PRO A 69 4.00 13.74 -0.47
CA PRO A 69 2.86 13.81 0.43
C PRO A 69 1.88 14.92 0.05
N ASN A 70 0.61 14.72 0.34
CA ASN A 70 -0.48 15.70 0.22
C ASN A 70 -0.83 16.18 -1.20
N VAL A 71 -0.31 15.57 -2.26
CA VAL A 71 -0.74 15.87 -3.65
C VAL A 71 -2.09 15.25 -4.00
N GLY A 72 -2.64 14.37 -3.13
CA GLY A 72 -3.97 13.78 -3.30
C GLY A 72 -3.98 12.34 -3.83
N LYS A 73 -2.88 11.57 -3.67
CA LYS A 73 -2.79 10.16 -4.13
C LYS A 73 -3.91 9.27 -3.59
N SER A 74 -4.11 9.23 -2.27
CA SER A 74 -5.14 8.40 -1.64
C SER A 74 -6.57 8.88 -1.98
N THR A 75 -6.76 10.19 -2.21
CA THR A 75 -8.03 10.71 -2.73
C THR A 75 -8.27 10.23 -4.15
N LEU A 76 -7.24 10.25 -4.99
CA LEU A 76 -7.29 9.74 -6.36
C LEU A 76 -7.57 8.24 -6.38
N LEU A 77 -6.86 7.44 -5.58
CA LEU A 77 -7.08 6.00 -5.46
C LEU A 77 -8.55 5.69 -5.10
N ASN A 78 -9.07 6.32 -4.04
CA ASN A 78 -10.46 6.12 -3.62
C ASN A 78 -11.46 6.48 -4.74
N ALA A 79 -11.19 7.54 -5.48
CA ALA A 79 -12.03 7.95 -6.59
C ALA A 79 -11.95 6.98 -7.79
N LEU A 80 -10.76 6.46 -8.11
CA LEU A 80 -10.55 5.48 -9.17
C LEU A 80 -11.24 4.14 -8.86
N VAL A 81 -11.12 3.66 -7.62
CA VAL A 81 -11.80 2.43 -7.17
C VAL A 81 -13.32 2.63 -7.03
N GLY A 82 -13.76 3.86 -6.78
CA GLY A 82 -15.16 4.19 -6.53
C GLY A 82 -15.61 3.95 -5.09
N GLN A 83 -14.69 3.51 -4.22
CA GLN A 83 -14.94 3.27 -2.80
C GLN A 83 -13.77 3.71 -1.94
N LYS A 84 -14.04 3.96 -0.65
CA LYS A 84 -13.02 4.37 0.29
C LYS A 84 -12.26 3.16 0.84
N ILE A 85 -11.09 2.90 0.29
CA ILE A 85 -10.17 1.84 0.70
C ILE A 85 -8.88 2.38 1.34
N SER A 86 -8.55 3.65 1.08
CA SER A 86 -7.38 4.34 1.65
C SER A 86 -7.82 5.56 2.46
N ILE A 87 -7.15 5.80 3.58
CA ILE A 87 -7.45 6.96 4.43
C ILE A 87 -6.88 8.24 3.84
N THR A 88 -7.58 9.34 4.10
CA THR A 88 -7.19 10.66 3.61
C THR A 88 -7.00 11.63 4.77
N SER A 89 -5.85 12.31 4.83
CA SER A 89 -5.56 13.33 5.84
C SER A 89 -4.70 14.43 5.24
N ARG A 90 -4.69 15.62 5.88
CA ARG A 90 -3.73 16.68 5.56
C ARG A 90 -2.35 16.40 6.13
N LYS A 91 -2.22 15.42 7.05
CA LYS A 91 -0.93 15.04 7.64
C LYS A 91 -0.08 14.26 6.61
N ALA A 92 1.22 14.47 6.65
CA ALA A 92 2.17 13.60 5.97
C ALA A 92 2.10 12.18 6.58
N GLN A 93 2.51 11.15 5.82
CA GLN A 93 2.50 9.73 6.26
C GLN A 93 1.11 9.18 6.63
N THR A 94 0.06 9.69 6.01
CA THR A 94 -1.29 9.15 6.17
C THR A 94 -1.32 7.68 5.74
N THR A 95 -0.84 7.37 4.54
CA THR A 95 -0.66 6.00 4.03
C THR A 95 0.68 5.45 4.50
N ARG A 96 0.69 4.36 5.26
CA ARG A 96 1.89 3.69 5.77
C ARG A 96 2.13 2.34 5.11
N HIS A 97 1.07 1.73 4.63
CA HIS A 97 1.09 0.44 3.99
C HIS A 97 0.82 0.60 2.49
N ARG A 98 1.42 -0.26 1.69
CA ARG A 98 1.01 -0.40 0.30
C ARG A 98 -0.45 -0.85 0.29
N ILE A 99 -1.32 -0.13 -0.38
CA ILE A 99 -2.73 -0.47 -0.53
C ILE A 99 -2.96 -0.76 -2.01
N THR A 100 -3.50 -1.93 -2.28
CA THR A 100 -3.94 -2.31 -3.61
C THR A 100 -5.42 -1.96 -3.75
N GLY A 101 -5.74 -1.18 -4.77
CA GLY A 101 -7.13 -0.89 -5.14
C GLY A 101 -7.44 -1.50 -6.49
N ILE A 102 -8.56 -2.18 -6.58
CA ILE A 102 -8.98 -2.88 -7.79
C ILE A 102 -10.21 -2.19 -8.37
N ARG A 103 -10.20 -1.97 -9.66
CA ARG A 103 -11.35 -1.46 -10.41
C ARG A 103 -11.51 -2.28 -11.67
N THR A 104 -12.66 -2.94 -11.81
CA THR A 104 -13.05 -3.58 -13.07
C THR A 104 -14.09 -2.70 -13.75
N GLN A 105 -13.89 -2.39 -15.02
CA GLN A 105 -14.80 -1.59 -15.83
C GLN A 105 -14.74 -2.07 -17.29
N GLY A 106 -15.86 -2.55 -17.81
CA GLY A 106 -15.91 -3.10 -19.17
C GLY A 106 -14.96 -4.30 -19.31
N ALA A 107 -14.06 -4.27 -20.27
CA ALA A 107 -13.06 -5.32 -20.48
C ALA A 107 -11.76 -5.11 -19.70
N ALA A 108 -11.61 -3.96 -19.00
CA ALA A 108 -10.39 -3.59 -18.31
C ALA A 108 -10.47 -3.78 -16.79
N GLN A 109 -9.42 -4.36 -16.21
CA GLN A 109 -9.20 -4.40 -14.77
C GLN A 109 -7.92 -3.64 -14.42
N TYR A 110 -8.08 -2.63 -13.59
CA TYR A 110 -6.98 -1.79 -13.12
C TYR A 110 -6.60 -2.23 -11.70
N VAL A 111 -5.33 -2.55 -11.50
CA VAL A 111 -4.79 -2.88 -10.18
C VAL A 111 -3.92 -1.72 -9.72
N PHE A 112 -4.51 -0.77 -9.01
CA PHE A 112 -3.83 0.42 -8.51
C PHE A 112 -3.02 0.10 -7.26
N VAL A 113 -1.80 0.62 -7.22
CA VAL A 113 -0.94 0.52 -6.04
C VAL A 113 -0.69 1.91 -5.48
N ASP A 114 -1.37 2.23 -4.35
CA ASP A 114 -1.06 3.46 -3.60
C ASP A 114 0.22 3.27 -2.80
N THR A 115 1.14 4.18 -2.99
CA THR A 115 2.40 4.19 -2.28
C THR A 115 2.39 5.25 -1.18
N PRO A 116 3.03 5.00 -0.03
CA PRO A 116 3.33 6.06 0.92
C PRO A 116 3.99 7.24 0.21
N GLY A 117 3.60 8.47 0.56
CA GLY A 117 4.23 9.66 -0.03
C GLY A 117 5.73 9.67 0.24
N PHE A 118 6.54 9.83 -0.80
CA PHE A 118 8.00 9.85 -0.68
C PHE A 118 8.46 10.99 0.23
N GLN A 119 9.20 10.66 1.28
CA GLN A 119 9.64 11.60 2.31
C GLN A 119 11.12 11.97 2.15
N THR A 120 11.40 13.27 2.12
CA THR A 120 12.76 13.80 1.97
C THR A 120 13.29 14.52 3.21
N ILE A 121 12.42 14.83 4.19
CA ILE A 121 12.73 15.81 5.23
C ILE A 121 13.31 15.19 6.50
N HIS A 122 13.02 13.93 6.81
CA HIS A 122 13.55 13.28 8.02
C HIS A 122 14.12 11.89 7.70
N GLY A 123 15.38 11.67 8.09
CA GLY A 123 16.09 10.38 7.91
C GLY A 123 15.71 9.28 8.91
N THR A 124 14.45 9.25 9.38
CA THR A 124 14.00 8.23 10.33
C THR A 124 13.95 6.84 9.69
N ALA A 125 14.06 5.78 10.52
CA ALA A 125 13.95 4.41 10.05
C ALA A 125 12.62 4.15 9.32
N LEU A 126 11.52 4.76 9.81
CA LEU A 126 10.20 4.69 9.17
C LEU A 126 10.23 5.29 7.75
N ASN A 127 10.82 6.48 7.57
CA ASN A 127 10.89 7.11 6.25
C ASN A 127 11.75 6.32 5.25
N LYS A 128 12.85 5.71 5.73
CA LYS A 128 13.66 4.80 4.89
C LYS A 128 12.86 3.59 4.42
N SER A 129 12.07 2.99 5.32
CA SER A 129 11.20 1.86 4.98
C SER A 129 10.11 2.27 3.99
N LEU A 130 9.44 3.40 4.21
CA LEU A 130 8.40 3.93 3.30
C LEU A 130 8.97 4.22 1.92
N ASN A 131 10.13 4.85 1.84
CA ASN A 131 10.79 5.13 0.56
C ASN A 131 11.20 3.86 -0.20
N LYS A 132 11.65 2.80 0.50
CA LYS A 132 11.92 1.49 -0.10
C LYS A 132 10.65 0.88 -0.70
N THR A 133 9.51 1.04 -0.05
CA THR A 133 8.20 0.60 -0.56
C THR A 133 7.82 1.32 -1.86
N VAL A 134 8.10 2.64 -1.95
CA VAL A 134 7.86 3.40 -3.19
C VAL A 134 8.72 2.87 -4.34
N VAL A 135 10.02 2.69 -4.10
CA VAL A 135 10.95 2.16 -5.12
C VAL A 135 10.55 0.77 -5.59
N GLY A 136 10.14 -0.12 -4.67
CA GLY A 136 9.66 -1.46 -5.02
C GLY A 136 8.36 -1.43 -5.82
N ALA A 137 7.45 -0.51 -5.48
CA ALA A 137 6.16 -0.40 -6.18
C ALA A 137 6.28 0.09 -7.63
N VAL A 138 7.35 0.79 -7.98
CA VAL A 138 7.58 1.35 -9.35
C VAL A 138 8.37 0.39 -10.23
N SER A 139 8.86 -0.73 -9.68
CA SER A 139 9.82 -1.57 -10.41
C SER A 139 9.19 -2.50 -11.45
N ASP A 140 7.95 -2.94 -11.21
CA ASP A 140 7.30 -3.99 -11.99
C ASP A 140 5.82 -3.60 -12.22
N VAL A 141 5.60 -2.45 -12.86
CA VAL A 141 4.26 -1.95 -13.18
C VAL A 141 4.14 -1.63 -14.66
N ASP A 142 2.93 -1.70 -15.16
CA ASP A 142 2.61 -1.43 -16.57
C ASP A 142 2.47 0.07 -16.84
N LEU A 143 2.11 0.85 -15.81
CA LEU A 143 1.86 2.29 -15.91
C LEU A 143 2.18 2.99 -14.59
N VAL A 144 2.71 4.21 -14.68
CA VAL A 144 2.93 5.10 -13.53
C VAL A 144 2.06 6.34 -13.64
N LEU A 145 1.26 6.62 -12.61
CA LEU A 145 0.60 7.90 -12.40
C LEU A 145 1.48 8.76 -11.47
N PHE A 146 2.25 9.66 -12.06
CA PHE A 146 3.03 10.62 -11.30
C PHE A 146 2.17 11.82 -10.93
N VAL A 147 1.72 11.85 -9.67
CA VAL A 147 0.75 12.84 -9.18
C VAL A 147 1.47 14.04 -8.59
N VAL A 148 1.17 15.21 -9.13
CA VAL A 148 1.66 16.51 -8.65
C VAL A 148 0.47 17.47 -8.43
N GLU A 149 0.69 18.54 -7.70
CA GLU A 149 -0.31 19.61 -7.58
C GLU A 149 -0.23 20.51 -8.81
N ALA A 150 -1.37 20.73 -9.47
CA ALA A 150 -1.43 21.53 -10.69
C ALA A 150 -0.88 22.93 -10.46
N GLY A 151 0.04 23.37 -11.33
CA GLY A 151 0.73 24.67 -11.25
C GLY A 151 1.89 24.70 -10.25
N SER A 152 2.24 23.56 -9.60
CA SER A 152 3.32 23.50 -8.60
C SER A 152 4.25 22.32 -8.85
N PHE A 153 5.54 22.59 -8.92
CA PHE A 153 6.57 21.55 -8.98
C PHE A 153 7.75 21.95 -8.07
N THR A 154 8.04 21.10 -7.09
CA THR A 154 9.03 21.36 -6.04
C THR A 154 10.21 20.40 -6.10
N THR A 155 11.26 20.64 -5.31
CA THR A 155 12.38 19.72 -5.16
C THR A 155 11.95 18.34 -4.65
N ALA A 156 10.86 18.26 -3.89
CA ALA A 156 10.29 16.98 -3.44
C ALA A 156 9.68 16.20 -4.62
N ASP A 157 9.02 16.89 -5.56
CA ASP A 157 8.49 16.26 -6.78
C ASP A 157 9.65 15.79 -7.67
N ALA A 158 10.69 16.58 -7.81
CA ALA A 158 11.89 16.20 -8.58
C ALA A 158 12.58 14.94 -8.03
N LYS A 159 12.65 14.79 -6.69
CA LYS A 159 13.21 13.59 -6.07
C LYS A 159 12.36 12.35 -6.33
N VAL A 160 11.02 12.46 -6.33
CA VAL A 160 10.14 11.34 -6.71
C VAL A 160 10.31 11.00 -8.19
N LEU A 161 10.36 12.01 -9.05
CA LEU A 161 10.55 11.84 -10.49
C LEU A 161 11.85 11.08 -10.81
N ALA A 162 12.92 11.38 -10.10
CA ALA A 162 14.22 10.72 -10.25
C ALA A 162 14.22 9.21 -9.86
N LEU A 163 13.16 8.72 -9.22
CA LEU A 163 13.01 7.29 -8.89
C LEU A 163 12.34 6.50 -10.00
N LEU A 164 11.72 7.18 -10.96
CA LEU A 164 11.02 6.52 -12.05
C LEU A 164 12.01 5.85 -12.99
N LYS A 165 11.74 4.59 -13.32
CA LYS A 165 12.59 3.82 -14.23
C LYS A 165 12.28 4.19 -15.68
N PRO A 166 13.29 4.27 -16.54
CA PRO A 166 13.07 4.40 -17.98
C PRO A 166 12.35 3.14 -18.52
N GLY A 167 11.57 3.34 -19.58
CA GLY A 167 10.87 2.24 -20.27
C GLY A 167 9.46 1.96 -19.78
N ILE A 168 9.04 2.49 -18.64
CA ILE A 168 7.66 2.39 -18.15
C ILE A 168 6.92 3.68 -18.56
N PRO A 169 5.71 3.59 -19.16
CA PRO A 169 4.93 4.77 -19.47
C PRO A 169 4.55 5.54 -18.20
N VAL A 170 4.72 6.87 -18.22
CA VAL A 170 4.46 7.76 -17.09
C VAL A 170 3.46 8.82 -17.50
N LEU A 171 2.30 8.86 -16.82
CA LEU A 171 1.35 9.94 -16.95
C LEU A 171 1.60 11.01 -15.90
N LEU A 172 1.75 12.27 -16.31
CA LEU A 172 1.74 13.39 -15.37
C LEU A 172 0.31 13.74 -15.00
N VAL A 173 -0.09 13.40 -13.78
CA VAL A 173 -1.40 13.75 -13.22
C VAL A 173 -1.28 15.06 -12.45
N ALA A 174 -1.65 16.17 -13.09
CA ALA A 174 -1.71 17.50 -12.48
C ALA A 174 -3.02 17.65 -11.70
N ASN A 175 -2.99 17.18 -10.45
CA ASN A 175 -4.18 17.09 -9.58
C ASN A 175 -4.51 18.41 -8.88
N LYS A 176 -5.68 18.48 -8.25
CA LYS A 176 -6.22 19.65 -7.54
C LYS A 176 -6.42 20.86 -8.46
N LEU A 177 -6.80 20.63 -9.70
CA LEU A 177 -7.10 21.70 -10.65
C LEU A 177 -8.25 22.62 -10.15
N ASP A 178 -9.06 22.11 -9.22
CA ASP A 178 -10.10 22.88 -8.51
C ASP A 178 -9.53 24.02 -7.64
N ASN A 179 -8.28 23.96 -7.24
CA ASN A 179 -7.59 24.97 -6.44
C ASN A 179 -6.86 26.02 -7.29
N VAL A 180 -6.78 25.84 -8.61
CA VAL A 180 -6.08 26.77 -9.48
C VAL A 180 -6.96 27.94 -9.85
N HIS A 181 -6.59 29.14 -9.39
CA HIS A 181 -7.33 30.37 -9.65
C HIS A 181 -7.22 30.86 -11.08
N ARG A 182 -6.02 30.78 -11.68
CA ARG A 182 -5.73 31.22 -13.06
C ARG A 182 -5.51 30.02 -13.96
N ARG A 183 -6.58 29.55 -14.59
CA ARG A 183 -6.49 28.37 -15.49
C ARG A 183 -5.57 28.58 -16.70
N GLY A 184 -5.39 29.82 -17.15
CA GLY A 184 -4.48 30.17 -18.24
C GLY A 184 -3.02 29.82 -17.97
N ASP A 185 -2.61 29.79 -16.69
CA ASP A 185 -1.23 29.49 -16.29
C ASP A 185 -0.89 28.00 -16.37
N ILE A 186 -1.91 27.15 -16.50
CA ILE A 186 -1.71 25.69 -16.52
C ILE A 186 -1.06 25.21 -17.80
N ALA A 187 -1.41 25.77 -18.96
CA ALA A 187 -0.83 25.33 -20.24
C ALA A 187 0.67 25.64 -20.32
N PRO A 188 1.16 26.85 -19.99
CA PRO A 188 2.60 27.14 -19.94
C PRO A 188 3.34 26.28 -18.90
N TRP A 189 2.69 26.02 -17.75
CA TRP A 189 3.27 25.17 -16.72
C TRP A 189 3.40 23.71 -17.20
N LEU A 190 2.37 23.13 -17.84
CA LEU A 190 2.46 21.80 -18.44
C LEU A 190 3.55 21.71 -19.48
N GLN A 191 3.71 22.74 -20.30
CA GLN A 191 4.79 22.81 -21.27
C GLN A 191 6.16 22.75 -20.59
N SER A 192 6.37 23.47 -19.48
CA SER A 192 7.62 23.40 -18.71
C SER A 192 7.89 22.02 -18.10
N MET A 193 6.87 21.18 -17.93
CA MET A 193 7.03 19.80 -17.43
C MET A 193 7.61 18.87 -18.50
N GLN A 194 7.38 19.12 -19.78
CA GLN A 194 7.98 18.34 -20.87
C GLN A 194 9.51 18.33 -20.85
N GLU A 195 10.11 19.43 -20.41
CA GLU A 195 11.57 19.57 -20.29
C GLU A 195 12.16 18.72 -19.15
N ARG A 196 11.31 18.28 -18.19
CA ARG A 196 11.75 17.57 -16.97
C ARG A 196 11.78 16.06 -17.14
N HIS A 197 10.88 15.52 -17.95
CA HIS A 197 10.76 14.09 -18.17
C HIS A 197 9.92 13.81 -19.42
N ALA A 198 10.20 12.70 -20.11
CA ALA A 198 9.41 12.23 -21.25
C ALA A 198 8.10 11.62 -20.77
N PHE A 199 7.16 12.46 -20.31
CA PHE A 199 5.83 11.99 -19.94
C PHE A 199 5.05 11.53 -21.18
N THR A 200 4.36 10.40 -21.03
CA THR A 200 3.56 9.84 -22.12
C THR A 200 2.29 10.65 -22.34
N GLU A 201 1.65 11.10 -21.24
CA GLU A 201 0.44 11.93 -21.28
C GLU A 201 0.46 12.98 -20.16
N PHE A 202 -0.25 14.07 -20.37
CA PHE A 202 -0.46 15.13 -19.38
C PHE A 202 -1.95 15.21 -19.05
N VAL A 203 -2.29 14.96 -17.78
CA VAL A 203 -3.69 14.88 -17.33
C VAL A 203 -3.95 15.93 -16.24
N PRO A 204 -4.28 17.19 -16.62
CA PRO A 204 -4.77 18.17 -15.66
C PRO A 204 -6.19 17.78 -15.21
N MET A 205 -6.38 17.61 -13.88
CA MET A 205 -7.60 17.07 -13.30
C MET A 205 -7.84 17.47 -11.85
N SER A 206 -9.03 17.19 -11.36
CA SER A 206 -9.33 17.16 -9.94
C SER A 206 -9.85 15.77 -9.55
N ALA A 207 -9.18 15.12 -8.60
CA ALA A 207 -9.63 13.83 -8.05
C ALA A 207 -11.02 13.89 -7.38
N LYS A 208 -11.58 15.08 -7.19
CA LYS A 208 -12.94 15.28 -6.66
C LYS A 208 -14.02 15.35 -7.76
N GLN A 209 -13.63 15.37 -9.03
CA GLN A 209 -14.54 15.49 -10.17
C GLN A 209 -14.73 14.13 -10.86
N PRO A 210 -15.93 13.53 -10.81
CA PRO A 210 -16.18 12.20 -11.40
C PRO A 210 -15.82 12.12 -12.88
N LYS A 211 -16.08 13.17 -13.67
CA LYS A 211 -15.75 13.22 -15.09
C LYS A 211 -14.24 13.11 -15.37
N ASP A 212 -13.40 13.67 -14.48
CA ASP A 212 -11.97 13.61 -14.62
C ASP A 212 -11.44 12.20 -14.29
N ILE A 213 -12.11 11.50 -13.37
CA ILE A 213 -11.80 10.11 -13.03
C ILE A 213 -12.09 9.18 -14.21
N VAL A 214 -13.26 9.31 -14.84
CA VAL A 214 -13.62 8.51 -16.02
C VAL A 214 -12.60 8.74 -17.13
N ARG A 215 -12.28 10.00 -17.43
CA ARG A 215 -11.27 10.35 -18.44
C ARG A 215 -9.89 9.75 -18.12
N LEU A 216 -9.47 9.74 -16.86
CA LEU A 216 -8.20 9.14 -16.47
C LEU A 216 -8.21 7.63 -16.65
N LEU A 217 -9.31 6.93 -16.31
CA LEU A 217 -9.46 5.50 -16.55
C LEU A 217 -9.37 5.16 -18.03
N ASP A 218 -10.08 5.91 -18.91
CA ASP A 218 -10.04 5.72 -20.37
C ASP A 218 -8.62 5.93 -20.93
N ILE A 219 -7.83 6.85 -20.35
CA ILE A 219 -6.42 7.03 -20.72
C ILE A 219 -5.59 5.85 -20.26
N CYS A 220 -5.74 5.42 -19.00
CA CYS A 220 -4.99 4.30 -18.43
C CYS A 220 -5.21 2.99 -19.18
N GLU A 221 -6.43 2.72 -19.66
CA GLU A 221 -6.80 1.49 -20.36
C GLU A 221 -5.87 1.21 -21.56
N LYS A 222 -5.44 2.24 -22.28
CA LYS A 222 -4.56 2.14 -23.45
C LYS A 222 -3.21 1.50 -23.14
N TYR A 223 -2.77 1.60 -21.89
CA TYR A 223 -1.45 1.16 -21.42
C TYR A 223 -1.51 -0.18 -20.69
N LEU A 224 -2.71 -0.73 -20.44
CA LEU A 224 -2.86 -2.04 -19.84
C LEU A 224 -2.60 -3.14 -20.87
N PRO A 225 -1.80 -4.17 -20.51
CA PRO A 225 -1.58 -5.31 -21.38
C PRO A 225 -2.85 -6.14 -21.60
N GLU A 226 -2.94 -6.80 -22.74
CA GLU A 226 -4.00 -7.77 -23.01
C GLU A 226 -3.70 -9.07 -22.26
N GLN A 227 -4.45 -9.30 -21.20
CA GLN A 227 -4.34 -10.50 -20.37
C GLN A 227 -5.59 -10.68 -19.50
N PRO A 228 -5.83 -11.89 -18.97
CA PRO A 228 -6.94 -12.16 -18.07
C PRO A 228 -6.90 -11.30 -16.82
N TRP A 229 -8.06 -11.03 -16.24
CA TRP A 229 -8.17 -10.36 -14.96
C TRP A 229 -7.51 -11.21 -13.86
N TRP A 230 -6.86 -10.53 -12.92
CA TRP A 230 -6.19 -11.17 -11.79
C TRP A 230 -7.09 -11.34 -10.57
N HIS A 231 -8.16 -10.56 -10.51
CA HIS A 231 -9.08 -10.49 -9.36
C HIS A 231 -10.52 -10.70 -9.82
N ALA A 232 -11.40 -11.07 -8.89
CA ALA A 232 -12.83 -11.14 -9.14
C ALA A 232 -13.37 -9.75 -9.55
N GLU A 233 -14.44 -9.73 -10.33
CA GLU A 233 -15.01 -8.50 -10.89
C GLU A 233 -15.45 -7.49 -9.82
N ASP A 234 -15.95 -8.00 -8.69
CA ASP A 234 -16.45 -7.24 -7.56
C ASP A 234 -15.40 -6.98 -6.46
N GLU A 235 -14.19 -7.50 -6.63
CA GLU A 235 -13.10 -7.26 -5.67
C GLU A 235 -12.57 -5.83 -5.78
N LEU A 236 -12.47 -5.14 -4.64
CA LEU A 236 -12.07 -3.74 -4.58
C LEU A 236 -10.68 -3.52 -4.00
N THR A 237 -10.16 -4.49 -3.24
CA THR A 237 -8.86 -4.38 -2.55
C THR A 237 -8.40 -5.74 -2.04
N ASP A 238 -7.09 -5.93 -1.93
CA ASP A 238 -6.45 -7.07 -1.29
C ASP A 238 -6.49 -7.02 0.26
N ARG A 239 -7.10 -5.98 0.84
CA ARG A 239 -7.09 -5.73 2.28
C ARG A 239 -8.34 -6.27 2.96
N SER A 240 -8.14 -6.88 4.14
CA SER A 240 -9.25 -7.37 4.95
C SER A 240 -10.12 -6.22 5.49
N GLU A 241 -11.39 -6.48 5.74
CA GLU A 241 -12.32 -5.53 6.36
C GLU A 241 -11.81 -5.03 7.72
N LYS A 242 -11.16 -5.91 8.51
CA LYS A 242 -10.51 -5.51 9.77
C LYS A 242 -9.44 -4.44 9.57
N PHE A 243 -8.61 -4.60 8.53
CA PHE A 243 -7.59 -3.60 8.20
C PHE A 243 -8.24 -2.28 7.79
N LEU A 244 -9.25 -2.31 6.92
CA LEU A 244 -9.97 -1.10 6.49
C LEU A 244 -10.64 -0.40 7.68
N ALA A 245 -11.25 -1.16 8.61
CA ALA A 245 -11.85 -0.62 9.83
C ALA A 245 -10.79 0.07 10.71
N SER A 246 -9.63 -0.56 10.94
CA SER A 246 -8.53 0.04 11.72
C SER A 246 -8.04 1.36 11.10
N GLU A 247 -7.89 1.40 9.79
CA GLU A 247 -7.47 2.60 9.07
C GLU A 247 -8.53 3.71 9.12
N MET A 248 -9.82 3.37 9.05
CA MET A 248 -10.91 4.35 9.20
C MET A 248 -10.93 4.98 10.60
N VAL A 249 -10.70 4.19 11.65
CA VAL A 249 -10.57 4.71 13.03
C VAL A 249 -9.35 5.61 13.11
N ARG A 250 -8.20 5.20 12.56
CA ARG A 250 -6.95 5.99 12.53
C ARG A 250 -7.13 7.33 11.79
N GLU A 251 -7.89 7.34 10.70
CA GLU A 251 -8.23 8.59 10.00
C GLU A 251 -9.01 9.55 10.89
N LYS A 252 -10.02 9.04 11.62
CA LYS A 252 -10.82 9.86 12.54
C LYS A 252 -9.97 10.42 13.66
N LEU A 253 -9.07 9.62 14.24
CA LEU A 253 -8.11 10.09 15.21
C LEU A 253 -7.28 11.25 14.67
N PHE A 254 -6.67 11.11 13.48
CA PHE A 254 -5.87 12.16 12.87
C PHE A 254 -6.65 13.45 12.58
N ARG A 255 -7.95 13.32 12.29
CA ARG A 255 -8.81 14.48 12.04
C ARG A 255 -9.25 15.20 13.32
N LEU A 256 -9.50 14.44 14.39
CA LEU A 256 -10.02 14.98 15.65
C LEU A 256 -8.93 15.55 16.56
N THR A 257 -7.75 14.94 16.56
CA THR A 257 -6.67 15.29 17.51
C THR A 257 -5.64 16.27 16.93
N GLY A 258 -5.83 16.71 15.67
CA GLY A 258 -4.90 17.66 15.06
C GLY A 258 -3.45 17.19 15.14
N ASP A 259 -2.53 18.04 15.58
CA ASP A 259 -1.11 17.74 15.67
C ASP A 259 -0.69 17.15 17.05
N GLU A 260 -1.63 16.96 17.97
CA GLU A 260 -1.38 16.48 19.31
C GLU A 260 -1.05 14.97 19.38
N LEU A 261 -1.53 14.17 18.42
CA LEU A 261 -1.20 12.74 18.38
C LEU A 261 0.10 12.47 17.64
N PRO A 262 0.97 11.60 18.22
CA PRO A 262 2.18 11.15 17.55
C PRO A 262 1.88 10.46 16.22
N TYR A 263 2.76 10.62 15.23
CA TYR A 263 2.71 9.87 13.99
C TYR A 263 2.83 8.34 14.21
N THR A 264 3.28 7.90 15.39
CA THR A 264 3.43 6.50 15.77
C THR A 264 2.13 5.83 16.21
N SER A 265 1.04 6.59 16.46
CA SER A 265 -0.22 5.99 16.89
C SER A 265 -0.75 4.96 15.89
N THR A 266 -1.18 3.82 16.42
CA THR A 266 -1.77 2.72 15.63
C THR A 266 -3.10 2.28 16.22
N VAL A 267 -3.91 1.59 15.42
CA VAL A 267 -5.21 1.05 15.83
C VAL A 267 -5.19 -0.45 15.60
N VAL A 268 -5.49 -1.21 16.63
CA VAL A 268 -5.62 -2.67 16.61
C VAL A 268 -7.10 -3.02 16.75
N ILE A 269 -7.62 -3.87 15.87
CA ILE A 269 -8.99 -4.37 15.97
C ILE A 269 -8.96 -5.64 16.80
N ASP A 270 -9.52 -5.56 18.02
CA ASP A 270 -9.60 -6.67 18.98
C ASP A 270 -10.76 -7.60 18.66
N LYS A 271 -11.92 -7.02 18.28
CA LYS A 271 -13.11 -7.78 17.88
C LYS A 271 -13.67 -7.26 16.58
N PHE A 272 -14.12 -8.16 15.73
CA PHE A 272 -14.82 -7.89 14.49
C PHE A 272 -15.84 -9.00 14.28
N GLU A 273 -17.04 -8.81 14.80
CA GLU A 273 -18.09 -9.82 14.87
C GLU A 273 -19.34 -9.33 14.15
N GLU A 274 -19.93 -10.21 13.35
CA GLU A 274 -21.22 -9.96 12.71
C GLU A 274 -22.32 -10.49 13.64
N GLU A 275 -23.19 -9.62 14.12
CA GLU A 275 -24.37 -9.99 14.90
C GLU A 275 -25.62 -10.02 14.02
N ALA A 276 -26.42 -11.05 14.17
CA ALA A 276 -27.75 -11.08 13.57
C ALA A 276 -28.59 -9.97 14.23
N GLY A 277 -28.80 -8.87 13.50
CA GLY A 277 -29.63 -7.76 13.96
C GLY A 277 -31.08 -8.21 14.14
N ARG A 278 -31.79 -7.58 15.10
CA ARG A 278 -33.25 -7.82 15.35
C ARG A 278 -34.13 -7.46 14.13
N THR A 279 -33.62 -6.76 13.18
CA THR A 279 -34.20 -6.46 11.86
C THR A 279 -33.21 -6.93 10.82
N ALA A 280 -33.63 -7.47 9.70
CA ALA A 280 -32.82 -8.09 8.62
C ALA A 280 -31.53 -7.31 8.16
N LYS A 281 -31.07 -6.35 8.94
CA LYS A 281 -29.81 -5.62 8.76
C LYS A 281 -28.71 -6.29 9.56
N ARG A 282 -27.65 -6.69 8.89
CA ARG A 282 -26.40 -7.15 9.49
C ARG A 282 -25.81 -6.02 10.33
N MET A 283 -25.41 -6.30 11.55
CA MET A 283 -24.74 -5.35 12.44
C MET A 283 -23.32 -5.84 12.71
N LEU A 284 -22.32 -4.99 12.45
CA LEU A 284 -20.94 -5.29 12.78
C LEU A 284 -20.62 -4.68 14.15
N ARG A 285 -20.17 -5.54 15.08
CA ARG A 285 -19.61 -5.11 16.36
C ARG A 285 -18.09 -5.07 16.24
N ILE A 286 -17.53 -3.88 16.40
CA ILE A 286 -16.09 -3.65 16.28
C ILE A 286 -15.59 -3.11 17.62
N ALA A 287 -14.61 -3.79 18.24
CA ALA A 287 -13.84 -3.26 19.35
C ALA A 287 -12.41 -3.00 18.88
N ALA A 288 -11.85 -1.84 19.25
CA ALA A 288 -10.52 -1.44 18.80
C ALA A 288 -9.72 -0.79 19.94
N THR A 289 -8.45 -1.14 20.03
CA THR A 289 -7.47 -0.52 20.92
C THR A 289 -6.64 0.50 20.15
N ILE A 290 -6.53 1.71 20.70
CA ILE A 290 -5.68 2.78 20.18
C ILE A 290 -4.38 2.77 20.97
N VAL A 291 -3.26 2.53 20.28
CA VAL A 291 -1.91 2.59 20.85
C VAL A 291 -1.28 3.91 20.44
N VAL A 292 -0.78 4.65 21.41
CA VAL A 292 -0.21 6.00 21.23
C VAL A 292 1.28 6.00 21.57
#